data_8607bad96fd4ac81ea7c986b52838d3b
#
_entry.id   8607bad96fd4ac81ea7c986b52838d3b
#
_cell.length_a   1.000
_cell.length_b   1.000
_cell.length_c   1.000
_cell.angle_alpha   90.00
_cell.angle_beta   90.00
_cell.angle_gamma   90.00
#
_symmetry.space_group_name_H-M   'P 1'
#
loop_
_entity.id
_entity.type
_entity.pdbx_description
1 polymer ?
#
loop_
_entity_poly.entity_id
_entity_poly.type
_entity_poly.pdbx_seq_one_letter_code
_entity_poly.pdbx_strand_id
1 'polypeptide(L)'
;MIKHFAFVMLLAAPLPLLAQTVDEQLLSAQMAYQQANNMQEQAVERLKQAQAAKLQADQRLADAQAAVQRATDELAAAGSADAAAKQQMQQQTKQLDEAWKRKDAGGQ
;
A
#
# COMPACT_ATOMS: atom_id res chain seq x y z
N MET A 1 -3.93 -67.12 35.67
CA MET A 1 -3.92 -66.36 36.92
C MET A 1 -3.06 -65.07 36.76
N ILE A 2 -1.90 -65.16 36.22
CA ILE A 2 -1.00 -64.01 36.08
C ILE A 2 -1.61 -62.91 35.15
N LYS A 3 -2.30 -63.31 34.12
CA LYS A 3 -2.96 -62.39 33.18
C LYS A 3 -4.11 -61.60 33.82
N HIS A 4 -4.88 -62.21 34.73
CA HIS A 4 -5.97 -61.54 35.44
C HIS A 4 -5.43 -60.55 36.50
N PHE A 5 -4.32 -60.85 37.12
CA PHE A 5 -3.69 -59.98 38.09
C PHE A 5 -3.13 -58.72 37.48
N ALA A 6 -2.49 -58.84 36.29
CA ALA A 6 -2.02 -57.70 35.52
C ALA A 6 -3.13 -56.80 35.05
N PHE A 7 -4.28 -57.38 34.71
CA PHE A 7 -5.46 -56.61 34.25
C PHE A 7 -6.05 -55.78 35.41
N VAL A 8 -6.13 -56.37 36.62
CA VAL A 8 -6.65 -55.65 37.81
C VAL A 8 -5.75 -54.48 38.17
N MET A 9 -4.41 -54.65 38.07
CA MET A 9 -3.47 -53.57 38.33
C MET A 9 -3.62 -52.43 37.33
N LEU A 10 -3.89 -52.73 36.07
CA LEU A 10 -4.12 -51.75 35.04
C LEU A 10 -5.39 -50.95 35.27
N LEU A 11 -6.44 -51.54 35.85
CA LEU A 11 -7.69 -50.85 36.18
C LEU A 11 -7.55 -49.99 37.43
N ALA A 12 -6.69 -50.32 38.36
CA ALA A 12 -6.51 -49.56 39.60
C ALA A 12 -5.62 -48.33 39.43
N ALA A 13 -4.66 -48.40 38.50
CA ALA A 13 -3.72 -47.31 38.26
C ALA A 13 -4.25 -46.10 37.50
N PRO A 14 -5.26 -46.20 36.60
CA PRO A 14 -5.66 -45.06 35.79
C PRO A 14 -6.43 -43.95 36.49
N LEU A 15 -7.07 -44.20 37.61
CA LEU A 15 -7.94 -43.21 38.27
C LEU A 15 -7.24 -41.93 38.74
N PRO A 16 -6.09 -41.97 39.46
CA PRO A 16 -5.38 -40.73 39.79
C PRO A 16 -4.74 -40.07 38.58
N LEU A 17 -4.36 -40.85 37.57
CA LEU A 17 -3.83 -40.31 36.32
C LEU A 17 -4.91 -39.60 35.53
N LEU A 18 -6.16 -40.07 35.56
CA LEU A 18 -7.28 -39.39 34.89
C LEU A 18 -7.55 -38.03 35.52
N ALA A 19 -7.55 -37.92 36.86
CA ALA A 19 -7.75 -36.67 37.55
C ALA A 19 -6.68 -35.63 37.21
N GLN A 20 -5.39 -36.05 37.19
CA GLN A 20 -4.28 -35.19 36.77
C GLN A 20 -4.39 -34.80 35.31
N THR A 21 -4.79 -35.73 34.46
CA THR A 21 -4.96 -35.49 33.04
C THR A 21 -6.05 -34.46 32.77
N VAL A 22 -7.16 -34.53 33.53
CA VAL A 22 -8.25 -33.54 33.40
C VAL A 22 -7.77 -32.15 33.81
N ASP A 23 -7.05 -32.03 34.93
CA ASP A 23 -6.48 -30.75 35.36
C ASP A 23 -5.46 -30.22 34.37
N GLU A 24 -4.60 -31.09 33.85
CA GLU A 24 -3.64 -30.72 32.81
C GLU A 24 -4.33 -30.27 31.53
N GLN A 25 -5.39 -30.97 31.13
CA GLN A 25 -6.18 -30.60 29.96
C GLN A 25 -6.88 -29.26 30.16
N LEU A 26 -7.41 -29.00 31.35
CA LEU A 26 -8.05 -27.73 31.66
C LEU A 26 -7.04 -26.60 31.59
N LEU A 27 -5.86 -26.79 32.20
CA LEU A 27 -4.79 -25.80 32.16
C LEU A 27 -4.31 -25.54 30.72
N SER A 28 -4.10 -26.60 29.97
CA SER A 28 -3.72 -26.50 28.55
C SER A 28 -4.77 -25.76 27.76
N ALA A 29 -6.06 -26.03 27.98
CA ALA A 29 -7.16 -25.37 27.30
C ALA A 29 -7.20 -23.88 27.65
N GLN A 30 -6.98 -23.54 28.92
CA GLN A 30 -6.92 -22.14 29.35
C GLN A 30 -5.75 -21.40 28.71
N MET A 31 -4.58 -22.03 28.69
CA MET A 31 -3.38 -21.45 28.04
C MET A 31 -3.59 -21.29 26.54
N ALA A 32 -4.18 -22.29 25.89
CA ALA A 32 -4.49 -22.23 24.46
C ALA A 32 -5.52 -21.13 24.17
N TYR A 33 -6.51 -20.96 25.01
CA TYR A 33 -7.50 -19.88 24.88
C TYR A 33 -6.83 -18.52 25.00
N GLN A 34 -6.00 -18.31 26.02
CA GLN A 34 -5.28 -17.05 26.19
C GLN A 34 -4.38 -16.76 25.00
N GLN A 35 -3.69 -17.78 24.50
CA GLN A 35 -2.81 -17.65 23.35
C GLN A 35 -3.63 -17.30 22.09
N ALA A 36 -4.76 -17.97 21.88
CA ALA A 36 -5.66 -17.68 20.79
C ALA A 36 -6.23 -16.25 20.87
N ASN A 37 -6.60 -15.82 22.07
CA ASN A 37 -7.08 -14.46 22.30
C ASN A 37 -6.02 -13.42 21.98
N ASN A 38 -4.78 -13.65 22.42
CA ASN A 38 -3.65 -12.77 22.11
C ASN A 38 -3.38 -12.72 20.62
N MET A 39 -3.44 -13.85 19.94
CA MET A 39 -3.29 -13.93 18.48
C MET A 39 -4.40 -13.17 17.76
N GLN A 40 -5.64 -13.27 18.27
CA GLN A 40 -6.76 -12.54 17.70
C GLN A 40 -6.58 -11.03 17.87
N GLU A 41 -6.16 -10.57 19.03
CA GLU A 41 -5.89 -9.15 19.29
C GLU A 41 -4.80 -8.63 18.36
N GLN A 42 -3.72 -9.40 18.18
CA GLN A 42 -2.65 -9.05 17.26
C GLN A 42 -3.13 -9.02 15.82
N ALA A 43 -3.99 -9.96 15.43
CA ALA A 43 -4.56 -10.00 14.09
C ALA A 43 -5.46 -8.80 13.83
N VAL A 44 -6.29 -8.41 14.80
CA VAL A 44 -7.13 -7.21 14.72
C VAL A 44 -6.27 -5.96 14.55
N GLU A 45 -5.19 -5.85 15.33
CA GLU A 45 -4.28 -4.71 15.23
C GLU A 45 -3.58 -4.65 13.88
N ARG A 46 -3.12 -5.81 13.37
CA ARG A 46 -2.55 -5.89 12.02
C ARG A 46 -3.56 -5.48 10.96
N LEU A 47 -4.81 -5.88 11.12
CA LEU A 47 -5.87 -5.51 10.18
C LEU A 47 -6.06 -4.01 10.15
N LYS A 48 -6.13 -3.37 11.32
CA LYS A 48 -6.25 -1.91 11.43
C LYS A 48 -5.07 -1.20 10.77
N GLN A 49 -3.86 -1.66 11.04
CA GLN A 49 -2.64 -1.09 10.44
C GLN A 49 -2.63 -1.26 8.93
N ALA A 50 -3.03 -2.44 8.44
CA ALA A 50 -3.10 -2.71 7.01
C ALA A 50 -4.16 -1.85 6.31
N GLN A 51 -5.31 -1.65 6.95
CA GLN A 51 -6.37 -0.77 6.44
C GLN A 51 -5.89 0.68 6.36
N ALA A 52 -5.21 1.15 7.42
CA ALA A 52 -4.64 2.50 7.44
C ALA A 52 -3.56 2.67 6.36
N ALA A 53 -2.69 1.68 6.20
CA ALA A 53 -1.64 1.69 5.18
C ALA A 53 -2.24 1.70 3.76
N LYS A 54 -3.30 0.92 3.55
CA LYS A 54 -4.00 0.90 2.26
C LYS A 54 -4.63 2.25 1.95
N LEU A 55 -5.28 2.87 2.94
CA LEU A 55 -5.88 4.19 2.77
C LEU A 55 -4.83 5.22 2.39
N GLN A 56 -3.68 5.23 3.06
CA GLN A 56 -2.57 6.13 2.73
C GLN A 56 -2.03 5.87 1.33
N ALA A 57 -1.89 4.60 0.95
CA ALA A 57 -1.42 4.23 -0.39
C ALA A 57 -2.40 4.68 -1.47
N ASP A 58 -3.70 4.51 -1.22
CA ASP A 58 -4.75 4.97 -2.14
C ASP A 58 -4.72 6.49 -2.30
N GLN A 59 -4.49 7.23 -1.21
CA GLN A 59 -4.36 8.69 -1.24
C GLN A 59 -3.12 9.11 -2.04
N ARG A 60 -1.99 8.44 -1.82
CA ARG A 60 -0.76 8.70 -2.60
C ARG A 60 -0.97 8.42 -4.07
N LEU A 61 -1.69 7.37 -4.40
CA LEU A 61 -2.01 7.04 -5.79
C LEU A 61 -2.86 8.13 -6.42
N ALA A 62 -3.90 8.58 -5.73
CA ALA A 62 -4.76 9.67 -6.20
C ALA A 62 -3.95 10.96 -6.40
N ASP A 63 -3.08 11.31 -5.46
CA ASP A 63 -2.21 12.47 -5.54
C ASP A 63 -1.24 12.37 -6.73
N ALA A 64 -0.67 11.18 -6.93
CA ALA A 64 0.24 10.93 -8.06
C ALA A 64 -0.49 11.04 -9.40
N GLN A 65 -1.71 10.53 -9.49
CA GLN A 65 -2.54 10.65 -10.70
C GLN A 65 -2.88 12.11 -10.98
N ALA A 66 -3.23 12.88 -9.95
CA ALA A 66 -3.48 14.32 -10.09
C ALA A 66 -2.22 15.07 -10.54
N ALA A 67 -1.05 14.69 -10.01
CA ALA A 67 0.23 15.29 -10.40
C ALA A 67 0.56 14.98 -11.86
N VAL A 68 0.32 13.76 -12.32
CA VAL A 68 0.52 13.38 -13.72
C VAL A 68 -0.40 14.19 -14.63
N GLN A 69 -1.66 14.37 -14.25
CA GLN A 69 -2.62 15.15 -15.02
C GLN A 69 -2.17 16.60 -15.13
N ARG A 70 -1.76 17.21 -14.03
CA ARG A 70 -1.25 18.58 -14.04
C ARG A 70 0.00 18.72 -14.91
N ALA A 71 0.92 17.78 -14.82
CA ALA A 71 2.14 17.78 -15.65
C ALA A 71 1.79 17.64 -17.13
N THR A 72 0.81 16.81 -17.47
CA THR A 72 0.32 16.65 -18.85
C THR A 72 -0.29 17.95 -19.36
N ASP A 73 -1.11 18.62 -18.54
CA ASP A 73 -1.73 19.88 -18.89
C ASP A 73 -0.68 20.99 -19.06
N GLU A 74 0.30 21.04 -18.17
CA GLU A 74 1.41 21.99 -18.28
C GLU A 74 2.26 21.75 -19.52
N LEU A 75 2.50 20.50 -19.85
CA LEU A 75 3.24 20.15 -21.07
C LEU A 75 2.49 20.60 -22.31
N ALA A 76 1.19 20.37 -22.36
CA ALA A 76 0.36 20.81 -23.47
C ALA A 76 0.35 22.34 -23.57
N ALA A 77 0.19 23.04 -22.46
CA ALA A 77 0.21 24.49 -22.40
C ALA A 77 1.57 25.06 -22.83
N ALA A 78 2.66 24.47 -22.35
CA ALA A 78 4.01 24.90 -22.74
C ALA A 78 4.28 24.65 -24.21
N GLY A 79 3.81 23.54 -24.78
CA GLY A 79 3.91 23.24 -26.19
C GLY A 79 3.17 24.24 -27.06
N SER A 80 1.94 24.62 -26.64
CA SER A 80 1.16 25.65 -27.33
C SER A 80 1.84 27.02 -27.26
N ALA A 81 2.38 27.38 -26.08
CA ALA A 81 3.10 28.63 -25.88
C ALA A 81 4.37 28.69 -26.74
N ASP A 82 5.11 27.58 -26.82
CA ASP A 82 6.29 27.49 -27.66
C ASP A 82 5.95 27.65 -29.14
N ALA A 83 4.91 26.99 -29.63
CA ALA A 83 4.44 27.12 -31.01
C ALA A 83 4.00 28.55 -31.33
N ALA A 84 3.26 29.19 -30.41
CA ALA A 84 2.86 30.57 -30.58
C ALA A 84 4.04 31.54 -30.59
N ALA A 85 5.02 31.32 -29.71
CA ALA A 85 6.23 32.12 -29.65
C ALA A 85 7.05 32.00 -30.94
N LYS A 86 7.16 30.79 -31.48
CA LYS A 86 7.85 30.55 -32.77
C LYS A 86 7.17 31.27 -33.92
N GLN A 87 5.83 31.22 -33.99
CA GLN A 87 5.07 31.96 -35.02
C GLN A 87 5.30 33.47 -34.91
N GLN A 88 5.26 33.98 -33.67
CA GLN A 88 5.48 35.41 -33.42
C GLN A 88 6.91 35.80 -33.83
N MET A 89 7.87 34.97 -33.48
CA MET A 89 9.27 35.17 -33.87
C MET A 89 9.41 35.26 -35.39
N GLN A 90 8.78 34.34 -36.12
CA GLN A 90 8.82 34.32 -37.57
C GLN A 90 8.17 35.59 -38.15
N GLN A 91 7.04 36.00 -37.60
CA GLN A 91 6.36 37.23 -38.03
C GLN A 91 7.23 38.47 -37.78
N GLN A 92 7.82 38.55 -36.59
CA GLN A 92 8.69 39.68 -36.25
C GLN A 92 9.94 39.72 -37.12
N THR A 93 10.52 38.55 -37.38
CA THR A 93 11.71 38.44 -38.26
C THR A 93 11.35 38.90 -39.68
N LYS A 94 10.18 38.51 -40.19
CA LYS A 94 9.70 38.93 -41.48
C LYS A 94 9.48 40.45 -41.55
N GLN A 95 8.81 41.00 -40.53
CA GLN A 95 8.61 42.45 -40.43
C GLN A 95 9.92 43.23 -40.36
N LEU A 96 10.86 42.74 -39.61
CA LEU A 96 12.17 43.35 -39.51
C LEU A 96 12.89 43.33 -40.84
N ASP A 97 12.85 42.22 -41.55
CA ASP A 97 13.45 42.08 -42.89
C ASP A 97 12.81 43.04 -43.89
N GLU A 98 11.48 43.15 -43.90
CA GLU A 98 10.77 44.10 -44.74
C GLU A 98 11.09 45.55 -44.41
N ALA A 99 11.26 45.87 -43.12
CA ALA A 99 11.62 47.23 -42.71
C ALA A 99 13.03 47.60 -43.16
N TRP A 100 13.98 46.68 -43.11
CA TRP A 100 15.31 46.87 -43.63
C TRP A 100 15.33 47.11 -45.13
N LYS A 101 14.53 46.31 -45.85
CA LYS A 101 14.41 46.48 -47.32
C LYS A 101 13.83 47.86 -47.69
N ARG A 102 12.82 48.30 -46.93
CA ARG A 102 12.23 49.64 -47.12
C ARG A 102 13.24 50.74 -46.83
N LYS A 103 14.01 50.57 -45.79
CA LYS A 103 15.05 51.52 -45.39
C LYS A 103 16.14 51.59 -46.49
N ASP A 104 16.60 50.47 -46.99
CA ASP A 104 17.59 50.40 -48.03
C ASP A 104 17.08 51.08 -49.35
N ALA A 105 15.85 50.78 -49.73
CA ALA A 105 15.22 51.39 -50.89
C ALA A 105 14.99 52.89 -50.73
N GLY A 106 14.58 53.32 -49.53
CA GLY A 106 14.34 54.74 -49.23
C GLY A 106 15.58 55.55 -48.97
N GLY A 107 16.69 54.88 -48.62
CA GLY A 107 17.97 55.54 -48.36
C GLY A 107 18.77 55.83 -49.60
N GLN A 108 18.27 55.36 -50.71
CA GLN A 108 18.88 55.67 -52.00
C GLN A 108 18.37 57.02 -52.50
#